data_9a881cc078e26a449035869713b9d0c0
#
_entry.id   9a881cc078e26a449035869713b9d0c0
#
_cell.length_a   1.000
_cell.length_b   1.000
_cell.length_c   1.000
_cell.angle_alpha   90.00
_cell.angle_beta   90.00
_cell.angle_gamma   90.00
#
_symmetry.space_group_name_H-M   'P 1'
#
loop_
_entity.id
_entity.type
_entity.pdbx_description
1 polymer ?
#
loop_
_entity_poly.entity_id
_entity_poly.type
_entity_poly.pdbx_seq_one_letter_code
_entity_poly.pdbx_strand_id
1 'polypeptide(L)'
;MLVFFRLWSRLWQVGILCLSFSVNAQTPSLQLPPVQLALIEGMSGPFANTGEAVLRNLVWAVERVNARGGVATQEGKRKLVLNRYDSKGQSEEALTSLRSAIDSGAQFVLQGNSSANAAVLMDAIQKHNEREPQKRVLFLNYAAVDPALTQEKCNFWHFRFDAHADM
;
A
#
# COMPACT_ATOMS: atom_id res chain seq x y z
N MET A 1 -45.44 70.32 -48.62
CA MET A 1 -45.79 70.57 -47.21
C MET A 1 -45.75 69.23 -46.53
N LEU A 2 -44.90 69.09 -45.48
CA LEU A 2 -44.72 67.96 -44.52
C LEU A 2 -43.91 66.73 -44.97
N VAL A 3 -42.74 66.77 -44.79
CA VAL A 3 -41.63 66.39 -43.91
C VAL A 3 -42.09 65.97 -42.52
N PHE A 4 -41.40 64.93 -42.00
CA PHE A 4 -41.37 64.32 -40.72
C PHE A 4 -42.16 62.99 -40.62
N PHE A 5 -41.40 61.88 -40.55
CA PHE A 5 -41.15 60.99 -39.46
C PHE A 5 -40.46 59.69 -39.94
N ARG A 6 -39.19 59.76 -40.10
CA ARG A 6 -38.36 58.55 -40.15
C ARG A 6 -37.24 58.69 -39.12
N LEU A 7 -37.55 58.46 -37.91
CA LEU A 7 -36.60 58.21 -36.83
C LEU A 7 -37.36 57.52 -35.73
N TRP A 8 -37.09 56.29 -35.51
CA TRP A 8 -37.04 55.57 -34.23
C TRP A 8 -37.41 54.11 -34.39
N SER A 9 -36.44 53.30 -34.82
CA SER A 9 -36.44 51.86 -34.51
C SER A 9 -35.05 51.28 -34.59
N ARG A 10 -34.11 51.92 -33.91
CA ARG A 10 -32.81 51.30 -33.58
C ARG A 10 -32.68 51.26 -32.08
N LEU A 11 -33.39 50.35 -31.44
CA LEU A 11 -33.28 50.14 -30.02
C LEU A 11 -33.27 48.64 -29.76
N TRP A 12 -32.12 48.22 -29.32
CA TRP A 12 -31.91 47.14 -28.39
C TRP A 12 -32.09 45.69 -28.89
N GLN A 13 -31.11 45.25 -29.64
CA GLN A 13 -30.72 43.86 -29.53
C GLN A 13 -29.55 43.76 -28.53
N VAL A 14 -29.83 43.81 -27.25
CA VAL A 14 -28.91 43.37 -26.20
C VAL A 14 -28.94 41.85 -26.21
N GLY A 15 -28.01 41.25 -26.96
CA GLY A 15 -27.79 39.83 -26.91
C GLY A 15 -27.28 39.47 -25.52
N ILE A 16 -28.13 38.86 -24.69
CA ILE A 16 -27.70 38.18 -23.45
C ILE A 16 -26.92 36.97 -23.88
N LEU A 17 -25.59 37.12 -23.92
CA LEU A 17 -24.66 36.00 -24.05
C LEU A 17 -24.66 35.23 -22.73
N CYS A 18 -25.55 34.25 -22.60
CA CYS A 18 -25.53 33.30 -21.50
C CYS A 18 -24.27 32.43 -21.64
N LEU A 19 -23.18 32.86 -21.03
CA LEU A 19 -22.00 32.01 -20.78
C LEU A 19 -22.44 30.89 -19.83
N SER A 20 -22.81 29.75 -20.39
CA SER A 20 -23.04 28.52 -19.64
C SER A 20 -21.70 28.03 -19.10
N PHE A 21 -21.34 28.45 -17.89
CA PHE A 21 -20.26 27.81 -17.15
C PHE A 21 -20.74 26.42 -16.76
N SER A 22 -20.36 25.42 -17.55
CA SER A 22 -20.46 24.01 -17.14
C SER A 22 -19.49 23.79 -15.98
N VAL A 23 -19.96 23.95 -14.76
CA VAL A 23 -19.24 23.50 -13.56
C VAL A 23 -19.19 21.97 -13.64
N ASN A 24 -18.08 21.43 -14.11
CA ASN A 24 -17.77 20.02 -13.94
C ASN A 24 -17.61 19.76 -12.44
N ALA A 25 -18.69 19.44 -11.78
CA ALA A 25 -18.67 18.90 -10.43
C ALA A 25 -18.01 17.51 -10.51
N GLN A 26 -16.69 17.46 -10.39
CA GLN A 26 -15.98 16.22 -10.13
C GLN A 26 -16.45 15.74 -8.76
N THR A 27 -17.35 14.77 -8.75
CA THR A 27 -17.67 14.01 -7.55
C THR A 27 -16.35 13.45 -7.00
N PRO A 28 -15.94 13.80 -5.78
CA PRO A 28 -14.77 13.20 -5.19
C PRO A 28 -15.02 11.69 -5.14
N SER A 29 -14.29 10.92 -5.93
CA SER A 29 -14.32 9.47 -5.83
C SER A 29 -13.86 9.16 -4.41
N LEU A 30 -14.72 8.57 -3.59
CA LEU A 30 -14.35 8.03 -2.28
C LEU A 30 -13.28 6.96 -2.53
N GLN A 31 -12.02 7.38 -2.46
CA GLN A 31 -10.91 6.44 -2.54
C GLN A 31 -10.86 5.68 -1.23
N LEU A 32 -11.05 4.36 -1.31
CA LEU A 32 -10.86 3.49 -0.16
C LEU A 32 -9.45 3.66 0.41
N PRO A 33 -9.27 3.56 1.73
CA PRO A 33 -7.96 3.64 2.35
C PRO A 33 -7.04 2.57 1.75
N PRO A 34 -5.77 2.89 1.49
CA PRO A 34 -4.84 1.96 0.87
C PRO A 34 -4.58 0.75 1.77
N VAL A 35 -4.15 -0.35 1.15
CA VAL A 35 -3.60 -1.51 1.87
C VAL A 35 -2.17 -1.20 2.25
N GLN A 36 -1.86 -1.27 3.55
CA GLN A 36 -0.54 -0.96 4.09
C GLN A 36 0.32 -2.22 4.13
N LEU A 37 1.45 -2.19 3.43
CA LEU A 37 2.48 -3.22 3.43
C LEU A 37 3.70 -2.70 4.20
N ALA A 38 4.27 -3.51 5.07
CA ALA A 38 5.50 -3.21 5.79
C ALA A 38 6.61 -4.16 5.34
N LEU A 39 7.63 -3.64 4.68
CA LEU A 39 8.87 -4.38 4.40
C LEU A 39 9.82 -4.21 5.57
N ILE A 40 10.10 -5.30 6.30
CA ILE A 40 11.03 -5.32 7.43
C ILE A 40 12.27 -6.09 7.01
N GLU A 41 13.31 -5.39 6.57
CA GLU A 41 14.54 -5.99 6.07
C GLU A 41 15.79 -5.32 6.61
N GLY A 42 16.94 -5.99 6.50
CA GLY A 42 18.23 -5.36 6.72
C GLY A 42 18.57 -4.43 5.54
N MET A 43 18.28 -3.16 5.69
CA MET A 43 18.57 -2.12 4.70
C MET A 43 19.86 -1.36 5.02
N SER A 44 20.48 -1.68 6.14
CA SER A 44 21.82 -1.26 6.54
C SER A 44 22.63 -2.44 7.05
N GLY A 45 23.95 -2.24 7.24
CA GLY A 45 24.86 -3.31 7.69
C GLY A 45 25.08 -4.40 6.64
N PRO A 46 25.35 -5.65 7.07
CA PRO A 46 25.75 -6.75 6.16
C PRO A 46 24.74 -7.11 5.07
N PHE A 47 23.46 -6.85 5.31
CA PHE A 47 22.36 -7.18 4.40
C PHE A 47 21.92 -6.01 3.52
N ALA A 48 22.56 -4.84 3.62
CA ALA A 48 22.12 -3.61 2.95
C ALA A 48 21.88 -3.78 1.44
N ASN A 49 22.83 -4.41 0.73
CA ASN A 49 22.72 -4.60 -0.72
C ASN A 49 21.52 -5.47 -1.11
N THR A 50 21.29 -6.55 -0.35
CA THR A 50 20.16 -7.46 -0.59
C THR A 50 18.83 -6.79 -0.24
N GLY A 51 18.78 -6.12 0.91
CA GLY A 51 17.57 -5.38 1.34
C GLY A 51 17.16 -4.29 0.35
N GLU A 52 18.15 -3.54 -0.16
CA GLU A 52 17.91 -2.50 -1.16
C GLU A 52 17.45 -3.08 -2.52
N ALA A 53 18.02 -4.22 -2.93
CA ALA A 53 17.58 -4.90 -4.14
C ALA A 53 16.13 -5.38 -4.05
N VAL A 54 15.76 -5.96 -2.92
CA VAL A 54 14.39 -6.39 -2.64
C VAL A 54 13.44 -5.17 -2.62
N LEU A 55 13.82 -4.10 -1.93
CA LEU A 55 13.01 -2.88 -1.88
C LEU A 55 12.69 -2.36 -3.29
N ARG A 56 13.69 -2.25 -4.17
CA ARG A 56 13.47 -1.81 -5.56
C ARG A 56 12.48 -2.70 -6.31
N ASN A 57 12.60 -4.02 -6.17
CA ASN A 57 11.68 -4.96 -6.82
C ASN A 57 10.24 -4.82 -6.28
N LEU A 58 10.08 -4.68 -4.98
CA LEU A 58 8.75 -4.51 -4.37
C LEU A 58 8.13 -3.16 -4.71
N VAL A 59 8.92 -2.07 -4.74
CA VAL A 59 8.44 -0.75 -5.20
C VAL A 59 7.93 -0.86 -6.62
N TRP A 60 8.71 -1.45 -7.53
CA TRP A 60 8.28 -1.67 -8.92
C TRP A 60 6.99 -2.49 -9.00
N ALA A 61 6.88 -3.57 -8.24
CA ALA A 61 5.67 -4.41 -8.22
C ALA A 61 4.44 -3.63 -7.72
N VAL A 62 4.58 -2.87 -6.63
CA VAL A 62 3.52 -2.03 -6.06
C VAL A 62 3.07 -0.96 -7.07
N GLU A 63 4.02 -0.29 -7.73
CA GLU A 63 3.72 0.70 -8.77
C GLU A 63 2.93 0.07 -9.93
N ARG A 64 3.31 -1.13 -10.38
CA ARG A 64 2.62 -1.87 -11.45
C ARG A 64 1.19 -2.25 -11.05
N VAL A 65 0.98 -2.70 -9.80
CA VAL A 65 -0.36 -2.99 -9.28
C VAL A 65 -1.18 -1.70 -9.21
N ASN A 66 -0.59 -0.64 -8.69
CA ASN A 66 -1.26 0.65 -8.52
C ASN A 66 -1.61 1.32 -9.86
N ALA A 67 -0.77 1.17 -10.90
CA ALA A 67 -1.05 1.66 -12.25
C ALA A 67 -2.31 1.00 -12.86
N ARG A 68 -2.60 -0.26 -12.50
CA ARG A 68 -3.81 -0.98 -12.91
C ARG A 68 -5.03 -0.71 -12.02
N GLY A 69 -4.93 0.26 -11.12
CA GLY A 69 -6.02 0.68 -10.23
C GLY A 69 -5.92 0.13 -8.81
N GLY A 70 -4.92 -0.70 -8.50
CA GLY A 70 -4.73 -1.35 -7.20
C GLY A 70 -5.28 -2.77 -7.15
N VAL A 71 -5.42 -3.31 -5.94
CA VAL A 71 -5.99 -4.65 -5.71
C VAL A 71 -7.50 -4.59 -5.58
N ALA A 72 -8.19 -5.59 -6.12
CA ALA A 72 -9.63 -5.74 -5.96
C ALA A 72 -9.94 -6.29 -4.56
N THR A 73 -10.84 -5.63 -3.86
CA THR A 73 -11.40 -6.08 -2.58
C THR A 73 -12.91 -6.13 -2.69
N GLN A 74 -13.59 -6.68 -1.69
CA GLN A 74 -15.06 -6.71 -1.66
C GLN A 74 -15.68 -5.30 -1.68
N GLU A 75 -14.98 -4.31 -1.12
CA GLU A 75 -15.41 -2.91 -1.04
C GLU A 75 -15.06 -2.10 -2.30
N GLY A 76 -14.21 -2.64 -3.18
CA GLY A 76 -13.71 -1.97 -4.37
C GLY A 76 -12.19 -2.09 -4.53
N LYS A 77 -11.63 -1.27 -5.43
CA LYS A 77 -10.17 -1.26 -5.66
C LYS A 77 -9.45 -0.40 -4.64
N ARG A 78 -8.40 -0.95 -4.03
CA ARG A 78 -7.53 -0.26 -3.06
C ARG A 78 -6.10 -0.20 -3.58
N LYS A 79 -5.46 0.94 -3.43
CA LYS A 79 -4.03 1.09 -3.73
C LYS A 79 -3.19 0.39 -2.66
N LEU A 80 -1.98 -0.02 -3.05
CA LEU A 80 -0.97 -0.53 -2.12
C LEU A 80 -0.03 0.61 -1.72
N VAL A 81 0.35 0.66 -0.45
CA VAL A 81 1.42 1.52 0.06
C VAL A 81 2.47 0.63 0.71
N LEU A 82 3.72 0.73 0.27
CA LEU A 82 4.85 0.00 0.82
C LEU A 82 5.66 0.92 1.74
N ASN A 83 5.67 0.59 3.02
CA ASN A 83 6.49 1.25 4.03
C ASN A 83 7.71 0.39 4.33
N ARG A 84 8.88 1.01 4.44
CA ARG A 84 10.14 0.33 4.71
C ARG A 84 10.55 0.51 6.18
N TYR A 85 11.05 -0.57 6.76
CA TYR A 85 11.57 -0.61 8.12
C TYR A 85 12.91 -1.35 8.11
N ASP A 86 13.95 -0.68 8.58
CA ASP A 86 15.29 -1.25 8.62
C ASP A 86 15.50 -2.07 9.90
N SER A 87 15.61 -3.39 9.75
CA SER A 87 15.94 -4.30 10.86
C SER A 87 17.43 -4.36 11.15
N LYS A 88 18.28 -3.71 10.34
CA LYS A 88 19.75 -3.81 10.42
C LYS A 88 20.28 -5.25 10.40
N GLY A 89 19.42 -6.20 9.99
CA GLY A 89 19.71 -7.64 10.06
C GLY A 89 19.64 -8.24 11.46
N GLN A 90 19.11 -7.51 12.45
CA GLN A 90 19.03 -7.93 13.85
C GLN A 90 17.59 -8.25 14.26
N SER A 91 17.40 -9.33 15.01
CA SER A 91 16.05 -9.78 15.41
C SER A 91 15.35 -8.80 16.37
N GLU A 92 16.06 -8.15 17.25
CA GLU A 92 15.49 -7.13 18.15
C GLU A 92 15.00 -5.90 17.39
N GLU A 93 15.77 -5.44 16.39
CA GLU A 93 15.38 -4.34 15.51
C GLU A 93 14.22 -4.74 14.61
N ALA A 94 14.16 -5.99 14.15
CA ALA A 94 13.01 -6.51 13.40
C ALA A 94 11.73 -6.48 14.25
N LEU A 95 11.78 -6.86 15.53
CA LEU A 95 10.64 -6.79 16.45
C LEU A 95 10.22 -5.34 16.76
N THR A 96 11.18 -4.42 16.88
CA THR A 96 10.91 -3.00 17.06
C THR A 96 10.25 -2.41 15.81
N SER A 97 10.76 -2.76 14.63
CA SER A 97 10.19 -2.42 13.34
C SER A 97 8.75 -2.95 13.16
N LEU A 98 8.51 -4.20 13.61
CA LEU A 98 7.17 -4.79 13.58
C LEU A 98 6.16 -3.99 14.41
N ARG A 99 6.52 -3.59 15.64
CA ARG A 99 5.64 -2.78 16.49
C ARG A 99 5.30 -1.45 15.79
N SER A 100 6.31 -0.76 15.27
CA SER A 100 6.12 0.50 14.54
C SER A 100 5.25 0.32 13.29
N ALA A 101 5.41 -0.79 12.58
CA ALA A 101 4.60 -1.11 11.40
C ALA A 101 3.12 -1.34 11.78
N ILE A 102 2.86 -2.10 12.82
CA ILE A 102 1.51 -2.36 13.34
C ILE A 102 0.85 -1.06 13.80
N ASP A 103 1.56 -0.24 14.56
CA ASP A 103 1.06 1.06 15.03
C ASP A 103 0.74 2.01 13.88
N SER A 104 1.46 1.87 12.75
CA SER A 104 1.20 2.61 11.51
C SER A 104 0.09 1.99 10.63
N GLY A 105 -0.56 0.93 11.09
CA GLY A 105 -1.69 0.28 10.42
C GLY A 105 -1.27 -0.71 9.32
N ALA A 106 -0.10 -1.31 9.39
CA ALA A 106 0.31 -2.37 8.47
C ALA A 106 -0.63 -3.57 8.58
N GLN A 107 -1.09 -4.05 7.43
CA GLN A 107 -1.94 -5.24 7.30
C GLN A 107 -1.14 -6.47 6.85
N PHE A 108 -0.01 -6.22 6.19
CA PHE A 108 0.90 -7.25 5.69
C PHE A 108 2.33 -6.89 6.04
N VAL A 109 3.07 -7.85 6.56
CA VAL A 109 4.51 -7.76 6.79
C VAL A 109 5.22 -8.62 5.75
N LEU A 110 6.23 -8.08 5.11
CA LEU A 110 7.09 -8.74 4.14
C LEU A 110 8.51 -8.84 4.71
N GLN A 111 9.08 -10.02 4.70
CA GLN A 111 10.47 -10.27 5.06
C GLN A 111 10.94 -11.58 4.42
N GLY A 112 12.23 -11.73 4.10
CA GLY A 112 12.72 -12.93 3.46
C GLY A 112 14.23 -13.13 3.53
N ASN A 113 15.04 -12.13 3.83
CA ASN A 113 16.49 -12.24 3.79
C ASN A 113 17.10 -12.95 5.01
N SER A 114 16.33 -13.22 6.06
CA SER A 114 16.82 -13.84 7.28
C SER A 114 15.78 -14.77 7.89
N SER A 115 16.08 -16.07 7.92
CA SER A 115 15.22 -17.06 8.57
C SER A 115 15.10 -16.83 10.09
N ALA A 116 16.15 -16.30 10.73
CA ALA A 116 16.12 -15.94 12.16
C ALA A 116 15.11 -14.81 12.40
N ASN A 117 15.15 -13.74 11.57
CA ASN A 117 14.18 -12.66 11.66
C ASN A 117 12.77 -13.14 11.32
N ALA A 118 12.61 -14.01 10.31
CA ALA A 118 11.33 -14.60 9.98
C ALA A 118 10.71 -15.32 11.17
N ALA A 119 11.50 -16.16 11.86
CA ALA A 119 11.01 -16.92 13.02
C ALA A 119 10.51 -16.02 14.15
N VAL A 120 11.27 -14.99 14.53
CA VAL A 120 10.85 -14.07 15.62
C VAL A 120 9.65 -13.21 15.22
N LEU A 121 9.55 -12.80 13.94
CA LEU A 121 8.40 -12.07 13.42
C LEU A 121 7.13 -12.95 13.42
N MET A 122 7.25 -14.21 13.00
CA MET A 122 6.13 -15.17 13.05
C MET A 122 5.54 -15.31 14.45
N ASP A 123 6.39 -15.53 15.47
CA ASP A 123 5.96 -15.65 16.87
C ASP A 123 5.31 -14.36 17.38
N ALA A 124 5.89 -13.23 17.04
CA ALA A 124 5.37 -11.92 17.49
C ALA A 124 4.03 -11.59 16.82
N ILE A 125 3.88 -11.88 15.53
CA ILE A 125 2.62 -11.68 14.79
C ILE A 125 1.53 -12.59 15.31
N GLN A 126 1.82 -13.86 15.58
CA GLN A 126 0.85 -14.76 16.18
C GLN A 126 0.33 -14.22 17.50
N LYS A 127 1.22 -13.85 18.43
CA LYS A 127 0.86 -13.28 19.72
C LYS A 127 0.09 -11.96 19.60
N HIS A 128 0.42 -11.13 18.62
CA HIS A 128 -0.32 -9.90 18.33
C HIS A 128 -1.74 -10.23 17.85
N ASN A 129 -1.89 -11.10 16.85
CA ASN A 129 -3.17 -11.46 16.26
C ASN A 129 -4.14 -12.15 17.23
N GLU A 130 -3.60 -12.88 18.21
CA GLU A 130 -4.39 -13.47 19.30
C GLU A 130 -4.92 -12.40 20.27
N ARG A 131 -4.12 -11.37 20.57
CA ARG A 131 -4.50 -10.28 21.49
C ARG A 131 -5.36 -9.20 20.85
N GLU A 132 -5.12 -8.91 19.56
CA GLU A 132 -5.72 -7.80 18.82
C GLU A 132 -6.46 -8.32 17.57
N PRO A 133 -7.54 -9.10 17.70
CA PRO A 133 -8.18 -9.77 16.56
C PRO A 133 -8.78 -8.80 15.52
N GLN A 134 -8.94 -7.52 15.85
CA GLN A 134 -9.41 -6.48 14.93
C GLN A 134 -8.27 -5.82 14.14
N LYS A 135 -7.00 -6.07 14.53
CA LYS A 135 -5.80 -5.49 13.90
C LYS A 135 -4.84 -6.58 13.43
N ARG A 136 -5.39 -7.65 12.89
CA ARG A 136 -4.59 -8.78 12.44
C ARG A 136 -3.66 -8.43 11.31
N VAL A 137 -2.47 -9.02 11.34
CA VAL A 137 -1.41 -8.85 10.35
C VAL A 137 -1.07 -10.21 9.75
N LEU A 138 -0.85 -10.26 8.44
CA LEU A 138 -0.34 -11.44 7.74
C LEU A 138 1.14 -11.29 7.44
N PHE A 139 1.89 -12.37 7.61
CA PHE A 139 3.31 -12.40 7.28
C PHE A 139 3.53 -13.10 5.93
N LEU A 140 4.11 -12.38 5.01
CA LEU A 140 4.45 -12.82 3.66
C LEU A 140 5.97 -13.01 3.56
N ASN A 141 6.41 -14.25 3.73
CA ASN A 141 7.81 -14.65 3.60
C ASN A 141 8.11 -14.94 2.13
N TYR A 142 8.92 -14.10 1.50
CA TYR A 142 9.22 -14.25 0.07
C TYR A 142 10.50 -15.04 -0.22
N ALA A 143 11.40 -15.28 0.77
CA ALA A 143 12.67 -15.96 0.51
C ALA A 143 13.36 -16.60 1.73
N ALA A 144 12.84 -16.51 2.95
CA ALA A 144 13.44 -17.19 4.10
C ALA A 144 13.20 -18.70 4.00
N VAL A 145 14.27 -19.47 3.85
CA VAL A 145 14.26 -20.86 3.35
C VAL A 145 14.31 -21.93 4.45
N ASP A 146 14.44 -21.57 5.73
CA ASP A 146 14.47 -22.55 6.82
C ASP A 146 13.20 -23.42 6.80
N PRO A 147 13.34 -24.77 6.69
CA PRO A 147 12.20 -25.69 6.66
C PRO A 147 11.31 -25.57 7.90
N ALA A 148 11.91 -25.34 9.07
CA ALA A 148 11.19 -25.21 10.34
C ALA A 148 10.07 -24.16 10.31
N LEU A 149 10.20 -23.11 9.49
CA LEU A 149 9.21 -22.04 9.39
C LEU A 149 7.85 -22.51 8.87
N THR A 150 7.80 -23.61 8.14
CA THR A 150 6.56 -24.21 7.60
C THR A 150 6.32 -25.63 8.08
N GLN A 151 7.18 -26.15 8.96
CA GLN A 151 7.06 -27.43 9.62
C GLN A 151 6.75 -27.20 11.11
N GLU A 152 7.74 -27.31 12.01
CA GLU A 152 7.54 -27.29 13.47
C GLU A 152 7.02 -25.92 13.97
N LYS A 153 7.39 -24.83 13.29
CA LYS A 153 6.98 -23.47 13.64
C LYS A 153 5.77 -22.96 12.83
N CYS A 154 5.17 -23.83 12.01
CA CYS A 154 4.06 -23.44 11.16
C CYS A 154 2.94 -22.77 11.97
N ASN A 155 2.46 -21.63 11.50
CA ASN A 155 1.27 -21.00 12.06
C ASN A 155 0.38 -20.42 10.95
N PHE A 156 -0.88 -20.12 11.29
CA PHE A 156 -1.91 -19.70 10.36
C PHE A 156 -1.62 -18.34 9.68
N TRP A 157 -0.78 -17.50 10.27
CA TRP A 157 -0.56 -16.11 9.83
C TRP A 157 0.66 -15.94 8.94
N HIS A 158 1.39 -17.04 8.65
CA HIS A 158 2.61 -17.03 7.84
C HIS A 158 2.39 -17.76 6.51
N PHE A 159 2.78 -17.10 5.43
CA PHE A 159 2.74 -17.64 4.08
C PHE A 159 4.11 -17.52 3.44
N ARG A 160 4.68 -18.65 3.01
CA ARG A 160 5.95 -18.68 2.27
C ARG A 160 5.67 -18.83 0.78
N PHE A 161 6.35 -18.03 -0.05
CA PHE A 161 6.21 -18.01 -1.51
C PHE A 161 7.39 -18.65 -2.24
N ASP A 162 8.45 -18.99 -1.55
CA ASP A 162 9.64 -19.60 -2.13
C ASP A 162 9.85 -21.03 -1.58
N ALA A 163 10.73 -21.78 -2.21
CA ALA A 163 11.16 -23.10 -1.77
C ALA A 163 11.81 -23.05 -0.38
N HIS A 164 11.91 -24.17 0.30
CA HIS A 164 12.72 -24.32 1.48
C HIS A 164 14.00 -25.12 1.17
N ALA A 165 14.95 -25.11 2.13
CA ALA A 165 16.27 -25.67 1.90
C ALA A 165 16.32 -27.19 1.64
N ASP A 166 15.24 -27.93 1.95
CA ASP A 166 15.16 -29.39 1.73
C ASP A 166 14.50 -29.77 0.38
N MET A 167 14.10 -28.79 -0.44
CA MET A 167 13.56 -29.01 -1.78
C MET A 167 14.65 -29.00 -2.84
#